data_2d0d46998118777acfa246773218cf49
#
_entry.id   2d0d46998118777acfa246773218cf49
#
_cell.length_a   1.000
_cell.length_b   1.000
_cell.length_c   1.000
_cell.angle_alpha   90.00
_cell.angle_beta   90.00
_cell.angle_gamma   90.00
#
_symmetry.space_group_name_H-M   'P 1'
#
loop_
_entity.id
_entity.type
_entity.pdbx_description
1 polymer ?
#
loop_
_entity_poly.entity_id
_entity_poly.type
_entity_poly.pdbx_seq_one_letter_code
_entity_poly.pdbx_strand_id
1 'polypeptide(L)'
;MAYQKLQTNQAIQVIPDNNIIIPAPNEVASGTTSGTGAGLLIDGSAKFLTTASVGDVIYNTSDNTITTVTAVDSNIQLQVGTTFAALKNYKIYSKGLNEGCILYVGGTGNVVVETVAGDEVTFTGIQGGTFMPVQVLKVKTASTATSIIAMW
;
A
#
# COMPACT_ATOMS: atom_id res chain seq x y z
N MET A 1 12.06 -5.95 -30.41
CA MET A 1 12.49 -5.37 -29.12
C MET A 1 11.31 -4.62 -28.51
N ALA A 2 10.85 -5.03 -27.36
CA ALA A 2 9.88 -4.22 -26.61
C ALA A 2 10.66 -3.07 -25.97
N TYR A 3 10.39 -1.85 -26.41
CA TYR A 3 10.79 -0.67 -25.65
C TYR A 3 9.95 -0.68 -24.37
N GLN A 4 10.55 -1.03 -23.23
CA GLN A 4 9.91 -0.75 -21.96
C GLN A 4 9.75 0.77 -21.88
N LYS A 5 8.50 1.23 -21.82
CA LYS A 5 8.21 2.61 -21.50
C LYS A 5 8.80 2.92 -20.14
N LEU A 6 9.83 3.75 -20.10
CA LEU A 6 10.34 4.34 -18.86
C LEU A 6 9.38 5.40 -18.29
N GLN A 7 8.17 5.50 -18.84
CA GLN A 7 7.14 6.42 -18.37
C GLN A 7 6.15 5.66 -17.49
N THR A 8 6.21 5.95 -16.22
CA THR A 8 5.20 5.53 -15.27
C THR A 8 3.93 6.36 -15.47
N ASN A 9 2.77 5.70 -15.43
CA ASN A 9 1.49 6.37 -15.58
C ASN A 9 0.63 6.33 -14.33
N GLN A 10 1.11 5.61 -13.30
CA GLN A 10 0.42 5.47 -12.02
C GLN A 10 1.43 5.53 -10.88
N ALA A 11 1.02 6.14 -9.79
CA ALA A 11 1.85 6.29 -8.60
C ALA A 11 0.99 6.24 -7.33
N ILE A 12 1.50 5.58 -6.30
CA ILE A 12 0.90 5.59 -4.96
C ILE A 12 1.97 5.84 -3.91
N GLN A 13 1.60 6.49 -2.81
CA GLN A 13 2.48 6.61 -1.66
C GLN A 13 2.72 5.23 -1.04
N VAL A 14 3.96 4.93 -0.72
CA VAL A 14 4.32 3.70 -0.03
C VAL A 14 4.13 3.87 1.47
N ILE A 15 3.43 2.92 2.08
CA ILE A 15 3.43 2.71 3.52
C ILE A 15 4.30 1.49 3.79
N PRO A 16 5.48 1.65 4.43
CA PRO A 16 6.38 0.53 4.67
C PRO A 16 5.76 -0.56 5.54
N ASP A 17 5.91 -1.81 5.12
CA ASP A 17 5.47 -2.98 5.88
C ASP A 17 6.37 -4.19 5.58
N ASN A 18 6.58 -5.06 6.58
CA ASN A 18 7.47 -6.21 6.43
C ASN A 18 6.80 -7.39 5.70
N ASN A 19 5.50 -7.47 5.71
CA ASN A 19 4.74 -8.62 5.24
C ASN A 19 3.85 -8.31 4.04
N ILE A 20 3.27 -7.10 4.00
CA ILE A 20 2.31 -6.71 2.97
C ILE A 20 3.05 -6.16 1.75
N ILE A 21 2.74 -6.71 0.58
CA ILE A 21 3.26 -6.24 -0.70
C ILE A 21 2.64 -4.87 -1.02
N ILE A 22 3.43 -3.95 -1.59
CA ILE A 22 2.91 -2.71 -2.16
C ILE A 22 1.81 -3.08 -3.18
N PRO A 23 0.57 -2.65 -3.01
CA PRO A 23 -0.50 -3.03 -3.94
C PRO A 23 -0.28 -2.40 -5.31
N ALA A 24 -0.70 -3.09 -6.36
CA ALA A 24 -0.87 -2.44 -7.65
C ALA A 24 -1.88 -1.27 -7.52
N PRO A 25 -1.74 -0.19 -8.30
CA PRO A 25 -2.53 1.03 -8.13
C PRO A 25 -3.96 0.87 -8.70
N ASN A 26 -4.64 -0.19 -8.29
CA ASN A 26 -6.02 -0.49 -8.65
C ASN A 26 -6.94 -0.26 -7.44
N GLU A 27 -7.31 1.00 -7.21
CA GLU A 27 -8.23 1.40 -6.15
C GLU A 27 -9.63 0.87 -6.45
N VAL A 28 -10.18 0.07 -5.54
CA VAL A 28 -11.53 -0.53 -5.68
C VAL A 28 -12.56 0.11 -4.75
N ALA A 29 -12.11 0.75 -3.68
CA ALA A 29 -12.95 1.52 -2.78
C ALA A 29 -12.13 2.55 -2.00
N SER A 30 -12.80 3.61 -1.57
CA SER A 30 -12.26 4.60 -0.63
C SER A 30 -13.39 5.25 0.15
N GLY A 31 -13.09 5.78 1.32
CA GLY A 31 -14.09 6.41 2.16
C GLY A 31 -13.53 6.91 3.48
N THR A 32 -14.46 7.17 4.40
CA THR A 32 -14.15 7.56 5.77
C THR A 32 -14.91 6.65 6.72
N THR A 33 -14.22 6.06 7.68
CA THR A 33 -14.85 5.17 8.66
C THR A 33 -15.87 5.93 9.50
N SER A 34 -17.03 5.29 9.75
CA SER A 34 -18.13 5.83 10.55
C SER A 34 -18.19 5.26 11.96
N GLY A 35 -17.48 4.18 12.22
CA GLY A 35 -17.47 3.48 13.52
C GLY A 35 -16.13 2.92 13.88
N THR A 36 -16.01 2.47 15.15
CA THR A 36 -14.81 1.81 15.70
C THR A 36 -15.17 0.41 16.17
N GLY A 37 -14.36 -0.58 15.82
CA GLY A 37 -14.48 -1.95 16.30
C GLY A 37 -13.15 -2.68 16.23
N ALA A 38 -12.87 -3.53 17.21
CA ALA A 38 -11.61 -4.29 17.25
C ALA A 38 -11.48 -5.18 16.02
N GLY A 39 -10.41 -5.00 15.24
CA GLY A 39 -10.18 -5.73 14.00
C GLY A 39 -11.18 -5.45 12.89
N LEU A 40 -11.88 -4.30 12.95
CA LEU A 40 -12.92 -3.93 11.98
C LEU A 40 -12.62 -2.60 11.31
N LEU A 41 -13.00 -2.51 10.03
CA LEU A 41 -13.21 -1.28 9.30
C LEU A 41 -14.72 -1.13 9.08
N ILE A 42 -15.31 -0.05 9.60
CA ILE A 42 -16.76 0.22 9.53
C ILE A 42 -17.01 1.53 8.80
N ASP A 43 -17.76 1.48 7.69
CA ASP A 43 -18.19 2.64 6.93
C ASP A 43 -19.66 2.48 6.50
N GLY A 44 -20.55 3.25 7.10
CA GLY A 44 -22.00 3.18 6.86
C GLY A 44 -22.42 3.55 5.44
N SER A 45 -21.55 4.14 4.64
CA SER A 45 -21.83 4.53 3.24
C SER A 45 -21.18 3.59 2.20
N ALA A 46 -20.39 2.62 2.64
CA ALA A 46 -19.68 1.71 1.76
C ALA A 46 -20.59 0.64 1.13
N LYS A 47 -20.03 -0.07 0.14
CA LYS A 47 -20.66 -1.21 -0.56
C LYS A 47 -19.69 -2.39 -0.67
N PHE A 48 -19.09 -2.79 0.43
CA PHE A 48 -17.98 -3.74 0.47
C PHE A 48 -18.31 -5.09 -0.16
N LEU A 49 -19.56 -5.57 -0.09
CA LEU A 49 -19.95 -6.84 -0.74
C LEU A 49 -19.75 -6.84 -2.25
N THR A 50 -19.69 -5.65 -2.87
CA THR A 50 -19.48 -5.51 -4.33
C THR A 50 -18.15 -4.91 -4.71
N THR A 51 -17.42 -4.29 -3.77
CA THR A 51 -16.19 -3.54 -4.07
C THR A 51 -14.94 -4.14 -3.44
N ALA A 52 -15.05 -4.91 -2.36
CA ALA A 52 -13.91 -5.45 -1.63
C ALA A 52 -13.87 -6.97 -1.67
N SER A 53 -12.68 -7.53 -1.60
CA SER A 53 -12.44 -8.96 -1.55
C SER A 53 -11.40 -9.31 -0.47
N VAL A 54 -11.46 -10.54 0.03
CA VAL A 54 -10.45 -11.04 0.97
C VAL A 54 -9.06 -11.00 0.33
N GLY A 55 -8.11 -10.42 1.04
CA GLY A 55 -6.75 -10.21 0.60
C GLY A 55 -6.48 -8.83 -0.01
N ASP A 56 -7.51 -8.02 -0.28
CA ASP A 56 -7.30 -6.63 -0.72
C ASP A 56 -6.52 -5.85 0.33
N VAL A 57 -5.71 -4.90 -0.13
CA VAL A 57 -4.84 -4.10 0.71
C VAL A 57 -5.52 -2.79 1.06
N ILE A 58 -5.55 -2.47 2.35
CA ILE A 58 -6.17 -1.25 2.87
C ILE A 58 -5.08 -0.30 3.36
N TYR A 59 -5.09 0.91 2.84
CA TYR A 59 -4.33 2.05 3.35
C TYR A 59 -5.21 2.89 4.26
N ASN A 60 -4.83 3.02 5.52
CA ASN A 60 -5.34 4.06 6.40
C ASN A 60 -4.51 5.33 6.13
N THR A 61 -5.05 6.22 5.33
CA THR A 61 -4.35 7.43 4.91
C THR A 61 -4.31 8.51 6.00
N SER A 62 -5.17 8.39 7.02
CA SER A 62 -5.14 9.30 8.19
C SER A 62 -4.01 8.96 9.16
N ASP A 63 -3.74 7.68 9.38
CA ASP A 63 -2.76 7.22 10.37
C ASP A 63 -1.48 6.67 9.70
N ASN A 64 -1.45 6.64 8.36
CA ASN A 64 -0.35 6.11 7.56
C ASN A 64 -0.01 4.65 7.92
N THR A 65 -1.04 3.81 8.01
CA THR A 65 -0.92 2.38 8.29
C THR A 65 -1.52 1.53 7.19
N ILE A 66 -1.06 0.28 7.08
CA ILE A 66 -1.47 -0.66 6.05
C ILE A 66 -1.97 -1.96 6.69
N THR A 67 -2.98 -2.56 6.11
CA THR A 67 -3.51 -3.87 6.51
C THR A 67 -4.17 -4.57 5.32
N THR A 68 -4.71 -5.76 5.54
CA THR A 68 -5.43 -6.51 4.52
C THR A 68 -6.84 -6.86 4.99
N VAL A 69 -7.74 -7.04 4.02
CA VAL A 69 -9.09 -7.58 4.27
C VAL A 69 -8.98 -9.06 4.60
N THR A 70 -9.48 -9.47 5.76
CA THR A 70 -9.53 -10.87 6.19
C THR A 70 -10.91 -11.50 5.99
N ALA A 71 -11.98 -10.71 6.06
CA ALA A 71 -13.34 -11.12 5.69
C ALA A 71 -14.18 -9.92 5.28
N VAL A 72 -15.20 -10.16 4.46
CA VAL A 72 -16.23 -9.16 4.09
C VAL A 72 -17.53 -9.56 4.77
N ASP A 73 -17.87 -8.88 5.88
CA ASP A 73 -19.03 -9.25 6.70
C ASP A 73 -20.33 -8.70 6.13
N SER A 74 -20.29 -7.48 5.59
CA SER A 74 -21.46 -6.80 5.05
C SER A 74 -21.05 -5.66 4.09
N ASN A 75 -22.01 -4.92 3.57
CA ASN A 75 -21.73 -3.72 2.78
C ASN A 75 -20.98 -2.64 3.58
N ILE A 76 -21.14 -2.59 4.88
CA ILE A 76 -20.62 -1.53 5.72
C ILE A 76 -19.51 -1.98 6.68
N GLN A 77 -19.09 -3.26 6.62
CA GLN A 77 -18.14 -3.80 7.57
C GLN A 77 -17.20 -4.82 6.92
N LEU A 78 -15.90 -4.62 7.16
CA LEU A 78 -14.81 -5.56 6.84
C LEU A 78 -14.13 -6.00 8.12
N GLN A 79 -13.71 -7.28 8.16
CA GLN A 79 -12.68 -7.72 9.11
C GLN A 79 -11.30 -7.44 8.55
N VAL A 80 -10.42 -6.92 9.39
CA VAL A 80 -9.08 -6.47 9.01
C VAL A 80 -8.07 -6.79 10.11
N GLY A 81 -6.78 -6.80 9.77
CA GLY A 81 -5.72 -7.13 10.73
C GLY A 81 -5.47 -6.09 11.82
N THR A 82 -6.04 -4.89 11.69
CA THR A 82 -5.86 -3.77 12.65
C THR A 82 -7.19 -3.11 12.94
N THR A 83 -7.29 -2.41 14.08
CA THR A 83 -8.48 -1.64 14.43
C THR A 83 -8.46 -0.27 13.76
N PHE A 84 -9.54 0.07 13.08
CA PHE A 84 -9.79 1.44 12.62
C PHE A 84 -10.65 2.19 13.61
N ALA A 85 -10.22 3.41 13.98
CA ALA A 85 -11.08 4.35 14.68
C ALA A 85 -12.09 4.97 13.71
N ALA A 86 -13.16 5.57 14.23
CA ALA A 86 -14.06 6.38 13.43
C ALA A 86 -13.36 7.62 12.85
N LEU A 87 -13.88 8.15 11.77
CA LEU A 87 -13.41 9.36 11.08
C LEU A 87 -11.98 9.22 10.50
N LYS A 88 -11.59 8.00 10.12
CA LYS A 88 -10.32 7.74 9.43
C LYS A 88 -10.54 7.54 7.94
N ASN A 89 -9.76 8.22 7.12
CA ASN A 89 -9.79 8.03 5.67
C ASN A 89 -9.06 6.77 5.29
N TYR A 90 -9.63 6.02 4.36
CA TYR A 90 -9.03 4.80 3.84
C TYR A 90 -9.13 4.70 2.32
N LYS A 91 -8.25 3.89 1.75
CA LYS A 91 -8.28 3.42 0.37
C LYS A 91 -8.08 1.93 0.34
N ILE A 92 -8.82 1.24 -0.50
CA ILE A 92 -8.70 -0.21 -0.71
C ILE A 92 -8.19 -0.44 -2.12
N TYR A 93 -7.10 -1.18 -2.23
CA TYR A 93 -6.51 -1.61 -3.49
C TYR A 93 -6.72 -3.11 -3.68
N SER A 94 -7.12 -3.49 -4.89
CA SER A 94 -7.25 -4.91 -5.23
C SER A 94 -5.94 -5.66 -4.97
N LYS A 95 -6.06 -6.88 -4.45
CA LYS A 95 -4.94 -7.82 -4.27
C LYS A 95 -4.29 -8.29 -5.57
N GLY A 96 -4.62 -7.68 -6.70
CA GLY A 96 -4.04 -8.01 -8.00
C GLY A 96 -2.52 -8.07 -7.98
N LEU A 97 -1.96 -8.83 -8.90
CA LEU A 97 -0.52 -9.07 -8.99
C LEU A 97 0.24 -7.76 -9.15
N ASN A 98 1.02 -7.40 -8.13
CA ASN A 98 2.09 -6.44 -8.28
C ASN A 98 3.32 -7.19 -8.82
N GLU A 99 3.61 -7.02 -10.09
CA GLU A 99 4.78 -7.62 -10.76
C GLU A 99 6.07 -6.83 -10.51
N GLY A 100 6.02 -5.85 -9.62
CA GLY A 100 7.09 -4.95 -9.27
C GLY A 100 6.80 -3.51 -9.67
N CYS A 101 7.29 -2.60 -8.86
CA CYS A 101 7.26 -1.15 -9.10
C CYS A 101 8.65 -0.57 -8.96
N ILE A 102 8.88 0.60 -9.54
CA ILE A 102 10.06 1.40 -9.24
C ILE A 102 9.73 2.42 -8.15
N LEU A 103 10.74 2.91 -7.44
CA LEU A 103 10.53 3.85 -6.35
C LEU A 103 11.10 5.23 -6.67
N TYR A 104 10.35 6.25 -6.30
CA TYR A 104 10.86 7.60 -6.08
C TYR A 104 11.00 7.83 -4.58
N VAL A 105 12.15 8.30 -4.13
CA VAL A 105 12.45 8.57 -2.72
C VAL A 105 12.52 10.09 -2.54
N GLY A 106 11.53 10.65 -1.85
CA GLY A 106 11.45 12.10 -1.66
C GLY A 106 12.30 12.64 -0.52
N GLY A 107 12.48 11.87 0.55
CA GLY A 107 13.28 12.24 1.72
C GLY A 107 14.51 11.36 1.89
N THR A 108 15.65 11.96 2.23
CA THR A 108 16.93 11.26 2.41
C THR A 108 16.87 10.20 3.50
N GLY A 109 17.51 9.06 3.28
CA GLY A 109 17.61 7.96 4.25
C GLY A 109 18.01 6.63 3.64
N ASN A 110 17.87 5.58 4.41
CA ASN A 110 18.06 4.21 3.94
C ASN A 110 16.73 3.64 3.45
N VAL A 111 16.77 2.85 2.39
CA VAL A 111 15.60 2.15 1.85
C VAL A 111 15.89 0.65 1.89
N VAL A 112 15.13 -0.08 2.67
CA VAL A 112 15.17 -1.54 2.76
C VAL A 112 14.03 -2.10 1.94
N VAL A 113 14.34 -2.89 0.92
CA VAL A 113 13.35 -3.42 -0.02
C VAL A 113 13.42 -4.94 -0.13
N GLU A 114 12.31 -5.52 -0.52
CA GLU A 114 12.26 -6.86 -1.10
C GLU A 114 12.01 -6.74 -2.59
N THR A 115 12.93 -7.23 -3.39
CA THR A 115 12.84 -7.19 -4.87
C THR A 115 11.86 -8.22 -5.40
N VAL A 116 11.51 -8.13 -6.69
CA VAL A 116 10.68 -9.15 -7.36
C VAL A 116 11.33 -10.52 -7.39
N ALA A 117 12.66 -10.60 -7.27
CA ALA A 117 13.39 -11.86 -7.17
C ALA A 117 13.34 -12.48 -5.75
N GLY A 118 12.80 -11.75 -4.76
CA GLY A 118 12.74 -12.17 -3.36
C GLY A 118 13.96 -11.80 -2.53
N ASP A 119 14.90 -11.03 -3.08
CA ASP A 119 16.08 -10.58 -2.34
C ASP A 119 15.75 -9.39 -1.46
N GLU A 120 16.16 -9.43 -0.19
CA GLU A 120 16.11 -8.28 0.70
C GLU A 120 17.41 -7.47 0.59
N VAL A 121 17.30 -6.21 0.21
CA VAL A 121 18.44 -5.32 -0.03
C VAL A 121 18.26 -4.00 0.70
N THR A 122 19.33 -3.51 1.33
CA THR A 122 19.39 -2.17 1.94
C THR A 122 20.17 -1.22 1.05
N PHE A 123 19.52 -0.20 0.56
CA PHE A 123 20.16 0.94 -0.13
C PHE A 123 20.42 2.03 0.91
N THR A 124 21.69 2.28 1.21
CA THR A 124 22.09 3.23 2.26
C THR A 124 22.31 4.63 1.70
N GLY A 125 21.90 5.65 2.46
CA GLY A 125 22.21 7.04 2.16
C GLY A 125 21.57 7.57 0.87
N ILE A 126 20.42 7.05 0.49
CA ILE A 126 19.69 7.55 -0.69
C ILE A 126 19.33 9.02 -0.44
N GLN A 127 19.67 9.86 -1.40
CA GLN A 127 19.34 11.29 -1.35
C GLN A 127 17.88 11.53 -1.76
N GLY A 128 17.24 12.54 -1.15
CA GLY A 128 15.91 12.97 -1.56
C GLY A 128 15.88 13.39 -3.04
N GLY A 129 14.84 13.02 -3.76
CA GLY A 129 14.69 13.25 -5.20
C GLY A 129 15.26 12.12 -6.07
N THR A 130 15.65 10.99 -5.50
CA THR A 130 16.25 9.86 -6.25
C THR A 130 15.19 8.90 -6.76
N PHE A 131 15.31 8.48 -8.02
CA PHE A 131 14.61 7.34 -8.60
C PHE A 131 15.45 6.08 -8.43
N MET A 132 14.83 5.01 -7.96
CA MET A 132 15.46 3.70 -7.81
C MET A 132 14.98 2.78 -8.93
N PRO A 133 15.82 2.49 -9.94
CA PRO A 133 15.42 1.71 -11.13
C PRO A 133 15.46 0.19 -10.87
N VAL A 134 15.13 -0.23 -9.67
CA VAL A 134 15.01 -1.63 -9.28
C VAL A 134 13.54 -1.95 -9.04
N GLN A 135 13.09 -3.10 -9.53
CA GLN A 135 11.71 -3.54 -9.30
C GLN A 135 11.57 -4.17 -7.92
N VAL A 136 10.67 -3.60 -7.13
CA VAL A 136 10.45 -4.01 -5.74
C VAL A 136 9.01 -4.45 -5.50
N LEU A 137 8.84 -5.34 -4.54
CA LEU A 137 7.52 -5.78 -4.04
C LEU A 137 7.17 -5.13 -2.71
N LYS A 138 8.16 -4.90 -1.85
CA LYS A 138 7.94 -4.33 -0.51
C LYS A 138 9.00 -3.28 -0.19
N VAL A 139 8.60 -2.30 0.61
CA VAL A 139 9.51 -1.45 1.37
C VAL A 139 9.35 -1.82 2.84
N LYS A 140 10.44 -2.23 3.48
CA LYS A 140 10.42 -2.71 4.87
C LYS A 140 10.38 -1.55 5.87
N THR A 141 9.83 -1.83 7.06
CA THR A 141 9.72 -0.84 8.14
C THR A 141 11.06 -0.34 8.69
N ALA A 142 12.16 -1.07 8.42
CA ALA A 142 13.51 -0.65 8.75
C ALA A 142 14.04 0.50 7.86
N SER A 143 13.30 0.88 6.82
CA SER A 143 13.64 2.05 6.00
C SER A 143 13.53 3.34 6.82
N THR A 144 14.51 4.23 6.66
CA THR A 144 14.55 5.54 7.32
C THR A 144 14.26 6.70 6.36
N ALA A 145 14.30 6.44 5.06
CA ALA A 145 13.88 7.38 4.02
C ALA A 145 12.38 7.67 4.13
N THR A 146 11.98 8.86 3.73
CA THR A 146 10.58 9.33 3.82
C THR A 146 10.02 9.69 2.46
N SER A 147 8.70 9.87 2.37
CA SER A 147 8.03 10.27 1.12
C SER A 147 8.37 9.37 -0.06
N ILE A 148 8.30 8.06 0.17
CA ILE A 148 8.56 7.05 -0.87
C ILE A 148 7.28 6.86 -1.69
N ILE A 149 7.42 6.93 -3.01
CA ILE A 149 6.34 6.75 -3.98
C ILE A 149 6.67 5.53 -4.84
N ALA A 150 5.73 4.63 -4.94
CA ALA A 150 5.78 3.52 -5.90
C ALA A 150 5.16 3.92 -7.22
N MET A 151 5.77 3.52 -8.34
CA MET A 151 5.36 3.93 -9.68
C MET A 151 5.41 2.76 -10.66
N TRP A 152 4.43 2.71 -11.59
CA TRP A 152 4.28 1.69 -12.64
C TRP A 152 4.19 2.28 -14.04
#